data_cf082c85510f0d5cb583a2e9818d3317
#
_entry.id   cf082c85510f0d5cb583a2e9818d3317
#
_cell.length_a   1.000
_cell.length_b   1.000
_cell.length_c   1.000
_cell.angle_alpha   90.00
_cell.angle_beta   90.00
_cell.angle_gamma   90.00
#
_symmetry.space_group_name_H-M   'P 1'
#
loop_
_entity.id
_entity.type
_entity.pdbx_description
1 polymer ?
#
loop_
_entity_poly.entity_id
_entity_poly.type
_entity_poly.pdbx_seq_one_letter_code
_entity_poly.pdbx_strand_id
1 'polypeptide(L)'
;MKIFIQTLLLSLLLVSCSRDYTPEEKSYIEAIKKDRADKDIYMRDDALSPFNGDRGVPFEPLKYYDVDPNFVFKSKLTEYSSKDTIAIYGTKGEERKAVKYGYLTFAKDDKKYKVNLYKGFAKSGEEYFSIWFTDKTTNEETYGVGRYLDFELSQDPGYIYTLDFNMAYNPYCAYNARYSCAIPTKEDHLDLAIEAGEKKFHH
;
A
#
# COMPACT_ATOMS: atom_id res chain seq x y z
N MET A 1 30.79 58.33 -24.16
CA MET A 1 30.63 56.97 -24.68
C MET A 1 29.85 56.20 -23.58
N LYS A 2 28.51 56.12 -23.68
CA LYS A 2 27.62 55.47 -22.71
C LYS A 2 27.37 54.04 -23.18
N ILE A 3 27.81 53.04 -22.43
CA ILE A 3 27.58 51.63 -22.70
C ILE A 3 26.24 51.28 -22.06
N PHE A 4 25.24 50.95 -22.89
CA PHE A 4 23.98 50.39 -22.48
C PHE A 4 24.18 48.89 -22.27
N ILE A 5 24.14 48.41 -21.02
CA ILE A 5 24.07 46.99 -20.69
C ILE A 5 22.60 46.59 -20.74
N GLN A 6 22.22 45.85 -21.76
CA GLN A 6 20.88 45.29 -21.94
C GLN A 6 20.87 43.95 -21.22
N THR A 7 20.32 43.92 -20.00
CA THR A 7 20.09 42.71 -19.23
C THR A 7 18.93 41.92 -19.85
N LEU A 8 19.24 40.82 -20.53
CA LEU A 8 18.28 39.87 -21.05
C LEU A 8 17.74 39.02 -19.90
N LEU A 9 16.51 39.34 -19.48
CA LEU A 9 15.80 38.56 -18.45
C LEU A 9 15.27 37.27 -19.09
N LEU A 10 15.97 36.14 -18.88
CA LEU A 10 15.56 34.80 -19.34
C LEU A 10 14.47 34.29 -18.37
N SER A 11 13.20 34.50 -18.72
CA SER A 11 12.08 33.92 -17.98
C SER A 11 12.02 32.42 -18.21
N LEU A 12 12.45 31.65 -17.21
CA LEU A 12 12.25 30.19 -17.15
C LEU A 12 10.75 29.92 -16.97
N LEU A 13 10.06 29.57 -18.04
CA LEU A 13 8.72 29.00 -17.99
C LEU A 13 8.85 27.60 -17.39
N LEU A 14 8.52 27.47 -16.12
CA LEU A 14 8.26 26.18 -15.48
C LEU A 14 6.97 25.64 -16.08
N VAL A 15 7.07 24.83 -17.12
CA VAL A 15 5.96 24.03 -17.59
C VAL A 15 5.70 22.95 -16.53
N SER A 16 4.77 23.24 -15.62
CA SER A 16 4.20 22.21 -14.75
C SER A 16 3.42 21.26 -15.67
N CYS A 17 3.97 20.07 -15.92
CA CYS A 17 3.26 18.98 -16.57
C CYS A 17 2.19 18.47 -15.59
N SER A 18 1.07 19.17 -15.46
CA SER A 18 -0.12 18.60 -14.82
C SER A 18 -0.72 17.60 -15.79
N ARG A 19 -0.76 16.33 -15.41
CA ARG A 19 -1.49 15.30 -16.17
C ARG A 19 -2.99 15.64 -16.16
N ASP A 20 -3.59 15.73 -17.34
CA ASP A 20 -5.04 15.82 -17.45
C ASP A 20 -5.68 14.44 -17.24
N TYR A 21 -6.39 14.29 -16.13
CA TYR A 21 -7.12 13.08 -15.80
C TYR A 21 -8.48 13.06 -16.53
N THR A 22 -8.89 11.85 -16.97
CA THR A 22 -10.25 11.64 -17.47
C THR A 22 -11.30 11.86 -16.37
N PRO A 23 -12.60 12.04 -16.72
CA PRO A 23 -13.67 12.13 -15.72
C PRO A 23 -13.71 10.91 -14.77
N GLU A 24 -13.48 9.71 -15.29
CA GLU A 24 -13.45 8.46 -14.53
C GLU A 24 -12.28 8.43 -13.57
N GLU A 25 -11.07 8.83 -14.02
CA GLU A 25 -9.89 8.94 -13.16
C GLU A 25 -10.10 9.99 -12.06
N LYS A 26 -10.72 11.13 -12.37
CA LYS A 26 -11.05 12.16 -11.36
C LYS A 26 -12.02 11.61 -10.31
N SER A 27 -13.09 10.92 -10.75
CA SER A 27 -14.03 10.28 -9.84
C SER A 27 -13.37 9.25 -8.93
N TYR A 28 -12.50 8.42 -9.49
CA TYR A 28 -11.70 7.45 -8.75
C TYR A 28 -10.78 8.14 -7.71
N ILE A 29 -10.06 9.19 -8.12
CA ILE A 29 -9.16 9.95 -7.22
C ILE A 29 -9.95 10.52 -6.04
N GLU A 30 -11.12 11.10 -6.28
CA GLU A 30 -11.95 11.65 -5.20
C GLU A 30 -12.51 10.55 -4.29
N ALA A 31 -12.86 9.38 -4.82
CA ALA A 31 -13.27 8.24 -4.00
C ALA A 31 -12.15 7.78 -3.05
N ILE A 32 -10.92 7.62 -3.56
CA ILE A 32 -9.77 7.25 -2.72
C ILE A 32 -9.45 8.32 -1.66
N LYS A 33 -9.53 9.61 -2.03
CA LYS A 33 -9.35 10.69 -1.05
C LYS A 33 -10.38 10.64 0.07
N LYS A 34 -11.65 10.34 -0.28
CA LYS A 34 -12.70 10.16 0.71
C LYS A 34 -12.43 8.98 1.64
N ASP A 35 -12.04 7.82 1.09
CA ASP A 35 -11.70 6.63 1.89
C ASP A 35 -10.54 6.91 2.86
N ARG A 36 -9.54 7.68 2.43
CA ARG A 36 -8.43 8.12 3.28
C ARG A 36 -8.89 9.05 4.41
N ALA A 37 -9.79 9.99 4.12
CA ALA A 37 -10.37 10.87 5.13
C ALA A 37 -11.23 10.08 6.14
N ASP A 38 -12.03 9.12 5.68
CA ASP A 38 -12.83 8.23 6.52
C ASP A 38 -11.90 7.36 7.41
N LYS A 39 -10.78 6.87 6.85
CA LYS A 39 -9.77 6.15 7.61
C LYS A 39 -9.11 7.03 8.68
N ASP A 40 -8.80 8.28 8.41
CA ASP A 40 -8.25 9.21 9.41
C ASP A 40 -9.25 9.43 10.56
N ILE A 41 -10.55 9.55 10.26
CA ILE A 41 -11.60 9.65 11.28
C ILE A 41 -11.62 8.39 12.14
N TYR A 42 -11.64 7.20 11.52
CA TYR A 42 -11.58 5.92 12.25
C TYR A 42 -10.33 5.83 13.13
N MET A 43 -9.16 6.15 12.58
CA MET A 43 -7.88 6.07 13.31
C MET A 43 -7.83 7.01 14.50
N ARG A 44 -8.46 8.18 14.40
CA ARG A 44 -8.53 9.16 15.49
C ARG A 44 -9.54 8.80 16.56
N ASP A 45 -10.73 8.35 16.17
CA ASP A 45 -11.92 8.35 17.04
C ASP A 45 -12.35 6.95 17.51
N ASP A 46 -12.03 5.87 16.75
CA ASP A 46 -12.50 4.53 17.08
C ASP A 46 -11.72 3.92 18.25
N ALA A 47 -12.43 3.32 19.20
CA ALA A 47 -11.81 2.68 20.38
C ALA A 47 -10.90 1.49 20.03
N LEU A 48 -11.08 0.85 18.87
CA LEU A 48 -10.25 -0.26 18.36
C LEU A 48 -9.07 0.21 17.55
N SER A 49 -8.98 1.51 17.29
CA SER A 49 -7.85 2.11 16.58
C SER A 49 -6.52 1.84 17.30
N PRO A 50 -5.42 1.66 16.58
CA PRO A 50 -4.09 1.51 17.18
C PRO A 50 -3.63 2.76 17.95
N PHE A 51 -4.22 3.93 17.69
CA PHE A 51 -3.94 5.18 18.39
C PHE A 51 -4.66 5.27 19.74
N ASN A 52 -5.83 4.65 19.85
CA ASN A 52 -6.68 4.68 21.03
C ASN A 52 -6.47 3.43 21.89
N GLY A 53 -5.67 3.53 22.92
CA GLY A 53 -5.39 2.45 23.84
C GLY A 53 -4.01 2.57 24.46
N ASP A 54 -3.68 1.62 25.34
CA ASP A 54 -2.40 1.61 26.03
C ASP A 54 -1.22 1.58 25.05
N ARG A 55 -0.25 2.46 25.28
CA ARG A 55 0.98 2.59 24.46
C ARG A 55 0.75 3.05 23.02
N GLY A 56 -0.40 3.64 22.71
CA GLY A 56 -0.61 4.35 21.45
C GLY A 56 0.25 5.61 21.42
N VAL A 57 0.61 6.02 20.19
CA VAL A 57 1.20 7.35 19.96
C VAL A 57 0.06 8.35 19.72
N PRO A 58 0.27 9.65 19.93
CA PRO A 58 -0.73 10.66 19.57
C PRO A 58 -1.09 10.53 18.08
N PHE A 59 -2.39 10.65 17.77
CA PHE A 59 -2.85 10.63 16.40
C PHE A 59 -2.37 11.88 15.66
N GLU A 60 -1.83 11.65 14.46
CA GLU A 60 -1.63 12.65 13.42
C GLU A 60 -2.25 12.11 12.13
N PRO A 61 -2.73 12.99 11.21
CA PRO A 61 -3.24 12.54 9.92
C PRO A 61 -2.24 11.64 9.19
N LEU A 62 -2.74 10.55 8.64
CA LEU A 62 -1.90 9.60 7.93
C LEU A 62 -1.32 10.23 6.65
N LYS A 63 -0.12 9.86 6.30
CA LYS A 63 0.59 10.40 5.13
C LYS A 63 0.45 9.43 3.96
N TYR A 64 0.16 9.97 2.79
CA TYR A 64 -0.03 9.20 1.57
C TYR A 64 0.77 9.79 0.41
N TYR A 65 1.05 8.96 -0.59
CA TYR A 65 1.35 9.46 -1.93
C TYR A 65 0.10 10.06 -2.55
N ASP A 66 0.28 10.93 -3.54
CA ASP A 66 -0.83 11.35 -4.38
C ASP A 66 -1.50 10.12 -5.02
N VAL A 67 -2.81 10.21 -5.24
CA VAL A 67 -3.54 9.10 -5.87
C VAL A 67 -3.13 9.04 -7.35
N ASP A 68 -2.56 7.91 -7.75
CA ASP A 68 -2.17 7.67 -9.13
C ASP A 68 -2.88 6.44 -9.71
N PRO A 69 -3.80 6.65 -10.69
CA PRO A 69 -4.47 5.55 -11.39
C PRO A 69 -3.52 4.57 -12.11
N ASN A 70 -2.26 4.95 -12.37
CA ASN A 70 -1.26 4.05 -12.95
C ASN A 70 -0.80 2.93 -12.01
N PHE A 71 -1.20 2.97 -10.75
CA PHE A 71 -0.97 1.91 -9.75
C PHE A 71 -2.23 1.06 -9.50
N VAL A 72 -3.19 1.08 -10.44
CA VAL A 72 -4.38 0.23 -10.44
C VAL A 72 -4.28 -0.78 -11.57
N PHE A 73 -4.30 -2.06 -11.25
CA PHE A 73 -4.12 -3.15 -12.20
C PHE A 73 -5.31 -4.12 -12.15
N LYS A 74 -5.58 -4.78 -13.28
CA LYS A 74 -6.54 -5.87 -13.38
C LYS A 74 -5.80 -7.19 -13.48
N SER A 75 -6.16 -8.16 -12.66
CA SER A 75 -5.49 -9.45 -12.61
C SER A 75 -6.45 -10.58 -12.31
N LYS A 76 -6.17 -11.76 -12.85
CA LYS A 76 -6.81 -13.00 -12.40
C LYS A 76 -6.01 -13.57 -11.25
N LEU A 77 -6.69 -14.14 -10.27
CA LEU A 77 -6.05 -14.95 -9.26
C LEU A 77 -5.59 -16.28 -9.86
N THR A 78 -4.32 -16.60 -9.68
CA THR A 78 -3.79 -17.94 -9.94
C THR A 78 -3.55 -18.63 -8.61
N GLU A 79 -4.35 -19.63 -8.29
CA GLU A 79 -4.16 -20.42 -7.09
C GLU A 79 -2.94 -21.34 -7.22
N TYR A 80 -2.21 -21.54 -6.13
CA TYR A 80 -1.16 -22.56 -6.09
C TYR A 80 -1.78 -23.95 -6.05
N SER A 81 -1.20 -24.91 -6.77
CA SER A 81 -1.64 -26.30 -6.78
C SER A 81 -1.50 -26.98 -5.41
N SER A 82 -0.43 -26.63 -4.68
CA SER A 82 -0.27 -26.95 -3.26
C SER A 82 -0.45 -25.67 -2.45
N LYS A 83 -1.40 -25.70 -1.51
CA LYS A 83 -1.64 -24.58 -0.58
C LYS A 83 -0.83 -24.84 0.69
N ASP A 84 0.46 -24.62 0.57
CA ASP A 84 1.40 -24.89 1.67
C ASP A 84 1.17 -23.94 2.83
N THR A 85 1.14 -24.49 4.03
CA THR A 85 1.22 -23.70 5.24
C THR A 85 2.68 -23.36 5.47
N ILE A 86 2.97 -22.08 5.49
CA ILE A 86 4.31 -21.55 5.75
C ILE A 86 4.38 -20.89 7.12
N ALA A 87 5.58 -20.90 7.70
CA ALA A 87 5.89 -20.07 8.84
C ALA A 87 6.22 -18.66 8.37
N ILE A 88 5.55 -17.67 8.97
CA ILE A 88 5.87 -16.26 8.83
C ILE A 88 6.20 -15.72 10.22
N TYR A 89 7.02 -14.68 10.28
CA TYR A 89 7.37 -14.07 11.56
C TYR A 89 6.58 -12.77 11.76
N GLY A 90 6.14 -12.58 12.98
CA GLY A 90 5.62 -11.30 13.43
C GLY A 90 6.75 -10.34 13.80
N THR A 91 6.43 -9.05 13.86
CA THR A 91 7.40 -7.99 14.23
C THR A 91 7.96 -8.11 15.65
N LYS A 92 7.40 -8.98 16.49
CA LYS A 92 7.92 -9.33 17.82
C LYS A 92 8.66 -10.67 17.85
N GLY A 93 8.93 -11.25 16.68
CA GLY A 93 9.70 -12.50 16.53
C GLY A 93 8.88 -13.78 16.71
N GLU A 94 7.57 -13.69 16.98
CA GLU A 94 6.72 -14.87 17.07
C GLU A 94 6.47 -15.49 15.72
N GLU A 95 6.45 -16.81 15.68
CA GLU A 95 6.08 -17.56 14.50
C GLU A 95 4.54 -17.62 14.35
N ARG A 96 4.07 -17.42 13.14
CA ARG A 96 2.67 -17.52 12.72
C ARG A 96 2.56 -18.46 11.54
N LYS A 97 1.40 -19.05 11.40
CA LYS A 97 1.06 -19.87 10.23
C LYS A 97 0.22 -19.06 9.26
N ALA A 98 0.58 -19.12 7.99
CA ALA A 98 -0.24 -18.63 6.90
C ALA A 98 -0.24 -19.64 5.76
N VAL A 99 -1.32 -19.68 5.00
CA VAL A 99 -1.39 -20.50 3.80
C VAL A 99 -1.03 -19.63 2.60
N LYS A 100 -0.01 -20.03 1.84
CA LYS A 100 0.32 -19.41 0.56
C LYS A 100 -0.74 -19.85 -0.45
N TYR A 101 -1.78 -19.01 -0.63
CA TYR A 101 -3.01 -19.40 -1.32
C TYR A 101 -2.89 -19.32 -2.84
N GLY A 102 -2.34 -18.21 -3.33
CA GLY A 102 -2.23 -17.95 -4.76
C GLY A 102 -1.44 -16.66 -5.01
N TYR A 103 -1.57 -16.13 -6.21
CA TYR A 103 -0.92 -14.89 -6.57
C TYR A 103 -1.68 -14.11 -7.65
N LEU A 104 -1.44 -12.81 -7.70
CA LEU A 104 -1.84 -11.91 -8.76
C LEU A 104 -0.60 -11.44 -9.54
N THR A 105 -0.79 -11.13 -10.82
CA THR A 105 0.29 -10.60 -11.65
C THR A 105 -0.10 -9.26 -12.26
N PHE A 106 0.85 -8.38 -12.41
CA PHE A 106 0.66 -7.10 -13.11
C PHE A 106 1.90 -6.75 -13.92
N ALA A 107 1.75 -5.81 -14.85
CA ALA A 107 2.87 -5.30 -15.62
C ALA A 107 3.00 -3.78 -15.39
N LYS A 108 4.24 -3.31 -15.21
CA LYS A 108 4.59 -1.90 -15.16
C LYS A 108 6.00 -1.72 -15.73
N ASP A 109 6.17 -0.66 -16.52
CA ASP A 109 7.46 -0.33 -17.17
C ASP A 109 8.09 -1.54 -17.90
N ASP A 110 7.27 -2.22 -18.73
CA ASP A 110 7.61 -3.42 -19.52
C ASP A 110 8.08 -4.64 -18.71
N LYS A 111 7.96 -4.60 -17.39
CA LYS A 111 8.27 -5.72 -16.50
C LYS A 111 7.00 -6.34 -15.93
N LYS A 112 7.03 -7.65 -15.72
CA LYS A 112 5.98 -8.38 -15.01
C LYS A 112 6.35 -8.58 -13.55
N TYR A 113 5.38 -8.36 -12.69
CA TYR A 113 5.49 -8.52 -11.24
C TYR A 113 4.43 -9.48 -10.74
N LYS A 114 4.71 -10.05 -9.59
CA LYS A 114 3.81 -10.97 -8.90
C LYS A 114 3.67 -10.53 -7.44
N VAL A 115 2.44 -10.54 -6.91
CA VAL A 115 2.16 -10.42 -5.48
C VAL A 115 1.49 -11.69 -4.99
N ASN A 116 1.99 -12.24 -3.89
CA ASN A 116 1.41 -13.43 -3.28
C ASN A 116 0.17 -13.06 -2.45
N LEU A 117 -0.83 -13.92 -2.53
CA LEU A 117 -2.03 -13.88 -1.69
C LEU A 117 -1.88 -14.91 -0.57
N TYR A 118 -2.04 -14.46 0.65
CA TYR A 118 -1.98 -15.27 1.84
C TYR A 118 -3.36 -15.39 2.48
N LYS A 119 -3.68 -16.61 2.95
CA LYS A 119 -4.78 -16.83 3.86
C LYS A 119 -4.22 -16.90 5.28
N GLY A 120 -4.63 -15.98 6.10
CA GLY A 120 -4.28 -15.90 7.51
C GLY A 120 -5.44 -16.32 8.40
N PHE A 121 -5.15 -16.41 9.71
CA PHE A 121 -6.13 -16.74 10.74
C PHE A 121 -6.04 -15.69 11.85
N ALA A 122 -7.15 -15.05 12.12
CA ALA A 122 -7.28 -14.16 13.26
C ALA A 122 -7.24 -14.97 14.58
N LYS A 123 -7.01 -14.30 15.70
CA LYS A 123 -7.07 -14.95 17.03
C LYS A 123 -8.44 -15.56 17.34
N SER A 124 -9.51 -15.04 16.73
CA SER A 124 -10.87 -15.58 16.78
C SER A 124 -11.04 -16.90 16.03
N GLY A 125 -10.06 -17.28 15.17
CA GLY A 125 -10.16 -18.40 14.24
C GLY A 125 -10.74 -18.00 12.88
N GLU A 126 -11.15 -16.75 12.70
CA GLU A 126 -11.66 -16.24 11.43
C GLU A 126 -10.56 -16.22 10.38
N GLU A 127 -10.90 -16.68 9.17
CA GLU A 127 -10.01 -16.64 8.02
C GLU A 127 -10.06 -15.27 7.35
N TYR A 128 -8.90 -14.78 6.94
CA TYR A 128 -8.80 -13.57 6.12
C TYR A 128 -7.77 -13.74 5.01
N PHE A 129 -7.95 -12.98 3.94
CA PHE A 129 -7.00 -12.94 2.83
C PHE A 129 -6.32 -11.58 2.78
N SER A 130 -5.01 -11.60 2.54
CA SER A 130 -4.23 -10.36 2.46
C SER A 130 -3.02 -10.55 1.56
N ILE A 131 -2.61 -9.46 0.93
CA ILE A 131 -1.35 -9.34 0.19
C ILE A 131 -0.41 -8.54 1.08
N TRP A 132 0.80 -9.05 1.30
CA TRP A 132 1.87 -8.36 2.02
C TRP A 132 3.05 -8.18 1.09
N PHE A 133 3.62 -7.00 1.07
CA PHE A 133 4.74 -6.74 0.18
C PHE A 133 5.72 -5.71 0.75
N THR A 134 6.96 -5.81 0.29
CA THR A 134 7.95 -4.75 0.36
C THR A 134 8.30 -4.31 -1.05
N ASP A 135 8.81 -3.12 -1.21
CA ASP A 135 9.19 -2.54 -2.49
C ASP A 135 10.38 -1.58 -2.32
N LYS A 136 10.82 -0.93 -3.40
CA LYS A 136 11.95 0.00 -3.35
C LYS A 136 11.74 1.23 -2.47
N THR A 137 10.50 1.55 -2.09
CA THR A 137 10.18 2.66 -1.17
C THR A 137 10.26 2.24 0.29
N THR A 138 10.35 0.93 0.58
CA THR A 138 10.37 0.38 1.94
C THR A 138 11.62 0.83 2.70
N ASN A 139 11.43 1.31 3.93
CA ASN A 139 12.41 2.00 4.80
C ASN A 139 12.76 3.44 4.38
N GLU A 140 12.59 3.79 3.13
CA GLU A 140 12.84 5.14 2.64
C GLU A 140 11.62 6.03 2.91
N GLU A 141 10.60 5.90 2.10
CA GLU A 141 9.37 6.69 2.19
C GLU A 141 8.19 5.92 2.81
N THR A 142 8.22 4.59 2.79
CA THR A 142 7.18 3.73 3.35
C THR A 142 7.68 2.92 4.53
N TYR A 143 6.75 2.30 5.26
CA TYR A 143 7.06 1.60 6.51
C TYR A 143 8.01 0.42 6.29
N GLY A 144 9.00 0.30 7.16
CA GLY A 144 10.13 -0.66 7.02
C GLY A 144 9.75 -2.13 7.09
N VAL A 145 8.59 -2.47 7.66
CA VAL A 145 8.09 -3.86 7.67
C VAL A 145 7.40 -4.21 6.36
N GLY A 146 7.02 -3.20 5.54
CA GLY A 146 6.22 -3.39 4.35
C GLY A 146 4.78 -2.90 4.52
N ARG A 147 4.00 -3.05 3.47
CA ARG A 147 2.59 -2.62 3.39
C ARG A 147 1.69 -3.77 3.01
N TYR A 148 0.40 -3.60 3.30
CA TYR A 148 -0.62 -4.60 3.11
C TYR A 148 -1.71 -4.11 2.15
N LEU A 149 -2.38 -5.06 1.52
CA LEU A 149 -3.63 -4.87 0.82
C LEU A 149 -4.60 -5.94 1.32
N ASP A 150 -5.80 -5.53 1.68
CA ASP A 150 -6.88 -6.45 1.97
C ASP A 150 -7.36 -7.11 0.68
N PHE A 151 -7.87 -8.31 0.80
CA PHE A 151 -8.32 -9.07 -0.35
C PHE A 151 -9.59 -9.85 -0.01
N GLU A 152 -10.62 -9.68 -0.84
CA GLU A 152 -11.85 -10.44 -0.75
C GLU A 152 -11.89 -11.49 -1.85
N LEU A 153 -12.00 -12.76 -1.46
CA LEU A 153 -12.04 -13.87 -2.40
C LEU A 153 -13.43 -13.97 -3.04
N SER A 154 -13.49 -13.85 -4.37
CA SER A 154 -14.72 -14.07 -5.13
C SER A 154 -15.01 -15.56 -5.30
N GLN A 155 -16.30 -15.93 -5.29
CA GLN A 155 -16.75 -17.28 -5.61
C GLN A 155 -16.78 -17.55 -7.13
N ASP A 156 -16.64 -16.51 -7.96
CA ASP A 156 -16.57 -16.67 -9.42
C ASP A 156 -15.14 -17.01 -9.85
N PRO A 157 -14.88 -18.20 -10.42
CA PRO A 157 -13.55 -18.61 -10.88
C PRO A 157 -13.00 -17.73 -12.02
N GLY A 158 -13.91 -17.02 -12.73
CA GLY A 158 -13.56 -16.10 -13.82
C GLY A 158 -13.30 -14.68 -13.37
N TYR A 159 -13.42 -14.38 -12.08
CA TYR A 159 -13.37 -13.02 -11.56
C TYR A 159 -12.03 -12.33 -11.85
N ILE A 160 -12.14 -11.07 -12.29
CA ILE A 160 -10.97 -10.22 -12.53
C ILE A 160 -10.85 -9.24 -11.36
N TYR A 161 -9.84 -9.45 -10.56
CA TYR A 161 -9.57 -8.62 -9.39
C TYR A 161 -8.96 -7.27 -9.77
N THR A 162 -9.24 -6.28 -8.96
CA THR A 162 -8.54 -5.00 -9.00
C THR A 162 -7.43 -5.02 -7.95
N LEU A 163 -6.17 -4.98 -8.40
CA LEU A 163 -5.02 -4.78 -7.54
C LEU A 163 -4.71 -3.29 -7.53
N ASP A 164 -5.08 -2.63 -6.44
CA ASP A 164 -5.00 -1.17 -6.29
C ASP A 164 -4.00 -0.80 -5.20
N PHE A 165 -2.80 -0.39 -5.59
CA PHE A 165 -1.77 0.02 -4.65
C PHE A 165 -2.04 1.38 -3.98
N ASN A 166 -2.97 2.20 -4.48
CA ASN A 166 -3.40 3.42 -3.78
C ASN A 166 -4.12 3.10 -2.45
N MET A 167 -4.60 1.86 -2.30
CA MET A 167 -5.20 1.33 -1.07
C MET A 167 -4.19 0.66 -0.14
N ALA A 168 -2.90 0.58 -0.53
CA ALA A 168 -1.89 -0.04 0.32
C ALA A 168 -1.71 0.74 1.62
N TYR A 169 -1.65 0.01 2.74
CA TYR A 169 -1.64 0.59 4.07
C TYR A 169 -0.56 -0.01 4.97
N ASN A 170 -0.17 0.74 6.00
CA ASN A 170 0.73 0.26 7.03
C ASN A 170 -0.02 -0.62 8.03
N PRO A 171 0.55 -1.77 8.43
CA PRO A 171 -0.04 -2.57 9.50
C PRO A 171 0.01 -1.83 10.86
N TYR A 172 -0.87 -2.20 11.78
CA TYR A 172 -1.04 -1.52 13.07
C TYR A 172 0.23 -1.40 13.92
N CYS A 173 1.20 -2.28 13.71
CA CYS A 173 2.50 -2.17 14.39
C CYS A 173 3.32 -0.94 13.96
N ALA A 174 2.96 -0.28 12.86
CA ALA A 174 3.54 1.00 12.46
C ALA A 174 3.14 2.14 13.40
N TYR A 175 2.01 2.01 14.09
CA TYR A 175 1.43 3.06 14.95
C TYR A 175 1.51 2.71 16.43
N ASN A 176 1.52 1.43 16.78
CA ASN A 176 1.49 1.02 18.18
C ASN A 176 2.27 -0.29 18.40
N ALA A 177 3.30 -0.23 19.24
CA ALA A 177 4.16 -1.35 19.58
C ALA A 177 3.46 -2.54 20.28
N ARG A 178 2.18 -2.39 20.69
CA ARG A 178 1.40 -3.52 21.23
C ARG A 178 1.05 -4.54 20.16
N TYR A 179 0.96 -4.10 18.89
CA TYR A 179 0.66 -5.00 17.79
C TYR A 179 1.92 -5.72 17.31
N SER A 180 1.72 -6.91 16.80
CA SER A 180 2.71 -7.65 16.05
C SER A 180 2.09 -8.00 14.70
N CYS A 181 2.78 -7.71 13.62
CA CYS A 181 2.27 -7.82 12.26
C CYS A 181 3.15 -8.76 11.45
N ALA A 182 2.57 -9.42 10.47
CA ALA A 182 3.30 -10.33 9.60
C ALA A 182 4.41 -9.58 8.84
N ILE A 183 5.59 -10.14 8.82
CA ILE A 183 6.71 -9.61 8.02
C ILE A 183 6.65 -10.30 6.65
N PRO A 184 6.51 -9.55 5.53
CA PRO A 184 6.61 -10.10 4.19
C PRO A 184 7.92 -10.87 4.01
N THR A 185 7.87 -11.96 3.27
CA THR A 185 9.06 -12.76 2.99
C THR A 185 9.91 -12.13 1.88
N LYS A 186 11.10 -12.67 1.62
CA LYS A 186 11.92 -12.19 0.50
C LYS A 186 11.23 -12.32 -0.87
N GLU A 187 10.33 -13.29 -1.01
CA GLU A 187 9.56 -13.51 -2.24
C GLU A 187 8.47 -12.44 -2.46
N ASP A 188 8.14 -11.68 -1.43
CA ASP A 188 7.14 -10.62 -1.47
C ASP A 188 7.75 -9.24 -1.74
N HIS A 189 9.04 -9.22 -2.09
CA HIS A 189 9.72 -7.99 -2.49
C HIS A 189 9.49 -7.70 -3.98
N LEU A 190 8.97 -6.50 -4.25
CA LEU A 190 8.81 -5.96 -5.60
C LEU A 190 10.02 -5.10 -5.97
N ASP A 191 10.77 -5.49 -7.01
CA ASP A 191 11.87 -4.68 -7.57
C ASP A 191 11.32 -3.47 -8.37
N LEU A 192 10.41 -2.73 -7.74
CA LEU A 192 9.69 -1.58 -8.27
C LEU A 192 9.45 -0.59 -7.12
N ALA A 193 9.48 0.70 -7.38
CA ALA A 193 9.00 1.70 -6.43
C ALA A 193 7.47 1.83 -6.56
N ILE A 194 6.73 1.45 -5.53
CA ILE A 194 5.28 1.61 -5.47
C ILE A 194 4.99 2.95 -4.78
N GLU A 195 5.06 4.02 -5.57
CA GLU A 195 4.77 5.39 -5.11
C GLU A 195 3.26 5.65 -5.05
N ALA A 196 2.55 4.78 -4.35
CA ALA A 196 1.12 4.83 -4.13
C ALA A 196 0.78 4.29 -2.73
N GLY A 197 -0.39 4.65 -2.21
CA GLY A 197 -0.82 4.23 -0.87
C GLY A 197 -0.16 5.01 0.27
N GLU A 198 -0.11 4.40 1.43
CA GLU A 198 0.32 5.03 2.67
C GLU A 198 1.84 5.12 2.78
N LYS A 199 2.34 6.27 3.22
CA LYS A 199 3.73 6.52 3.59
C LYS A 199 3.99 6.15 5.05
N LYS A 200 5.26 6.11 5.47
CA LYS A 200 5.58 5.88 6.89
C LYS A 200 4.99 6.99 7.78
N PHE A 201 4.50 6.57 8.94
CA PHE A 201 3.88 7.47 9.91
C PHE A 201 4.92 8.35 10.61
N HIS A 202 6.01 7.73 11.08
CA HIS A 202 7.15 8.45 11.69
C HIS A 202 8.32 8.56 10.71
N HIS A 203 9.12 9.58 10.91
CA HIS A 203 10.38 9.81 10.19
C HIS A 203 11.52 8.99 10.75
#